data_0e406ed865a4f234d60b13b1707fb1c7
#
_entry.id   0e406ed865a4f234d60b13b1707fb1c7
#
_cell.length_a   1.000
_cell.length_b   1.000
_cell.length_c   1.000
_cell.angle_alpha   90.00
_cell.angle_beta   90.00
_cell.angle_gamma   90.00
#
_symmetry.space_group_name_H-M   'P 1'
#
loop_
_entity.id
_entity.type
_entity.pdbx_description
1 polymer ?
#
loop_
_entity_poly.entity_id
_entity_poly.type
_entity_poly.pdbx_seq_one_letter_code
_entity_poly.pdbx_strand_id
1 'polypeptide(L)'
;MNTSCLRKKEKRIEVQWENSLLLPGCAGMPENVGLAGAYSGIVEGKLLVLGGANFPDKYPWEGGTKTWWSTLYSYDLQTGKWTVYDDFLDRPLAYGVSISLPEGLLCIGGCDRTQCSDNVFLIKKEEDSFVIDSVSYPSLPVPLANATGAMGDNCIYTVMQPGSAAQAALFL
;
A
#
# COMPACT_ATOMS: atom_id res chain seq x y z
N MET A 1 11.47 53.50 -24.49
CA MET A 1 11.82 52.40 -23.54
C MET A 1 10.81 51.31 -23.78
N ASN A 2 11.23 50.24 -24.45
CA ASN A 2 10.37 49.10 -24.76
C ASN A 2 10.58 48.02 -23.68
N THR A 3 9.64 47.91 -22.75
CA THR A 3 9.66 46.85 -21.74
C THR A 3 8.99 45.62 -22.35
N SER A 4 9.78 44.73 -22.92
CA SER A 4 9.28 43.44 -23.39
C SER A 4 9.02 42.56 -22.15
N CYS A 5 7.78 42.38 -21.83
CA CYS A 5 7.31 41.44 -20.82
C CYS A 5 7.51 40.02 -21.36
N LEU A 6 8.58 39.34 -20.94
CA LEU A 6 8.81 37.93 -21.23
C LEU A 6 7.78 37.12 -20.46
N ARG A 7 6.68 36.71 -21.10
CA ARG A 7 5.78 35.68 -20.58
C ARG A 7 6.57 34.36 -20.46
N LYS A 8 6.89 33.94 -19.24
CA LYS A 8 7.31 32.56 -19.00
C LYS A 8 6.22 31.64 -19.55
N LYS A 9 6.56 30.80 -20.53
CA LYS A 9 5.69 29.70 -20.97
C LYS A 9 5.49 28.78 -19.76
N GLU A 10 4.30 28.74 -19.20
CA GLU A 10 3.91 27.73 -18.20
C GLU A 10 4.03 26.35 -18.86
N LYS A 11 4.84 25.48 -18.29
CA LYS A 11 4.98 24.10 -18.72
C LYS A 11 3.69 23.38 -18.28
N ARG A 12 2.76 23.17 -19.21
CA ARG A 12 1.58 22.34 -18.93
C ARG A 12 2.00 20.89 -18.74
N ILE A 13 1.56 20.27 -17.66
CA ILE A 13 1.72 18.85 -17.43
C ILE A 13 0.60 18.15 -18.22
N GLU A 14 0.98 17.28 -19.14
CA GLU A 14 0.05 16.38 -19.82
C GLU A 14 -0.05 15.09 -19.03
N VAL A 15 -1.26 14.66 -18.69
CA VAL A 15 -1.55 13.42 -17.97
C VAL A 15 -2.35 12.51 -18.90
N GLN A 16 -1.85 11.30 -19.11
CA GLN A 16 -2.58 10.23 -19.80
C GLN A 16 -3.03 9.22 -18.75
N TRP A 17 -4.30 8.81 -18.85
CA TRP A 17 -4.89 7.79 -17.99
C TRP A 17 -5.12 6.51 -18.78
N GLU A 18 -4.61 5.40 -18.27
CA GLU A 18 -4.78 4.07 -18.86
C GLU A 18 -5.42 3.12 -17.85
N ASN A 19 -6.36 2.29 -18.29
CA ASN A 19 -7.03 1.27 -17.50
C ASN A 19 -6.51 -0.15 -17.84
N SER A 20 -5.24 -0.25 -18.24
CA SER A 20 -4.65 -1.51 -18.73
C SER A 20 -4.05 -2.40 -17.64
N LEU A 21 -3.85 -1.87 -16.42
CA LEU A 21 -3.20 -2.58 -15.33
C LEU A 21 -4.22 -3.20 -14.38
N LEU A 22 -4.68 -4.41 -14.70
CA LEU A 22 -5.59 -5.17 -13.86
C LEU A 22 -4.80 -6.12 -12.95
N LEU A 23 -5.20 -6.22 -11.68
CA LEU A 23 -4.65 -7.22 -10.76
C LEU A 23 -5.08 -8.63 -11.21
N PRO A 24 -4.15 -9.59 -11.27
CA PRO A 24 -4.49 -10.98 -11.57
C PRO A 24 -5.27 -11.62 -10.41
N GLY A 25 -5.87 -12.76 -10.67
CA GLY A 25 -6.44 -13.59 -9.62
C GLY A 25 -5.38 -14.16 -8.67
N CYS A 26 -5.83 -14.66 -7.54
CA CYS A 26 -5.01 -15.35 -6.54
C CYS A 26 -5.75 -16.57 -5.98
N ALA A 27 -5.13 -17.31 -5.08
CA ALA A 27 -5.78 -18.40 -4.37
C ALA A 27 -7.04 -17.91 -3.64
N GLY A 28 -8.19 -18.52 -3.91
CA GLY A 28 -9.48 -18.12 -3.34
C GLY A 28 -10.19 -16.95 -4.03
N MET A 29 -9.55 -16.28 -5.01
CA MET A 29 -10.16 -15.23 -5.83
C MET A 29 -9.64 -15.33 -7.27
N PRO A 30 -10.17 -16.28 -8.08
CA PRO A 30 -9.69 -16.51 -9.45
C PRO A 30 -9.85 -15.30 -10.38
N GLU A 31 -10.85 -14.47 -10.13
CA GLU A 31 -11.07 -13.19 -10.80
C GLU A 31 -11.00 -12.06 -9.79
N ASN A 32 -10.03 -11.17 -9.95
CA ASN A 32 -9.80 -10.08 -8.99
C ASN A 32 -10.79 -8.93 -9.24
N VAL A 33 -11.68 -8.71 -8.28
CA VAL A 33 -12.69 -7.64 -8.33
C VAL A 33 -12.19 -6.31 -7.73
N GLY A 34 -10.89 -6.19 -7.52
CA GLY A 34 -10.25 -5.04 -6.88
C GLY A 34 -10.07 -5.23 -5.39
N LEU A 35 -9.18 -4.43 -4.81
CA LEU A 35 -8.80 -4.48 -3.40
C LEU A 35 -8.95 -3.09 -2.76
N ALA A 36 -9.64 -3.00 -1.64
CA ALA A 36 -9.70 -1.80 -0.83
C ALA A 36 -8.65 -1.85 0.28
N GLY A 37 -7.96 -0.72 0.50
CA GLY A 37 -7.01 -0.58 1.60
C GLY A 37 -5.78 -1.48 1.51
N ALA A 38 -5.38 -1.92 0.31
CA ALA A 38 -4.12 -2.62 0.11
C ALA A 38 -2.94 -1.68 0.38
N TYR A 39 -1.85 -2.22 0.93
CA TYR A 39 -0.57 -1.53 0.94
C TYR A 39 0.00 -1.51 -0.47
N SER A 40 0.54 -0.38 -0.90
CA SER A 40 1.10 -0.28 -2.24
C SER A 40 2.28 0.68 -2.29
N GLY A 41 3.21 0.38 -3.19
CA GLY A 41 4.37 1.22 -3.45
C GLY A 41 5.32 0.60 -4.46
N ILE A 42 6.40 1.32 -4.75
CA ILE A 42 7.41 0.86 -5.71
C ILE A 42 8.68 0.49 -4.95
N VAL A 43 9.17 -0.72 -5.22
CA VAL A 43 10.43 -1.26 -4.67
C VAL A 43 11.25 -1.79 -5.84
N GLU A 44 12.43 -1.22 -6.07
CA GLU A 44 13.38 -1.63 -7.12
C GLU A 44 12.74 -1.87 -8.50
N GLY A 45 11.91 -0.93 -8.96
CA GLY A 45 11.26 -1.01 -10.28
C GLY A 45 10.08 -1.98 -10.36
N LYS A 46 9.60 -2.46 -9.22
CA LYS A 46 8.39 -3.28 -9.13
C LYS A 46 7.31 -2.56 -8.34
N LEU A 47 6.10 -2.47 -8.90
CA LEU A 47 4.91 -2.02 -8.17
C LEU A 47 4.43 -3.19 -7.32
N LEU A 48 4.37 -2.98 -6.02
CA LEU A 48 3.85 -3.94 -5.05
C LEU A 48 2.42 -3.54 -4.66
N VAL A 49 1.54 -4.54 -4.53
CA VAL A 49 0.21 -4.41 -3.94
C VAL A 49 0.03 -5.58 -2.98
N LEU A 50 -0.15 -5.29 -1.69
CA LEU A 50 -0.18 -6.30 -0.65
C LEU A 50 -1.46 -6.23 0.17
N GLY A 51 -2.04 -7.39 0.45
CA GLY A 51 -3.22 -7.50 1.28
C GLY A 51 -4.43 -6.82 0.69
N GLY A 52 -5.14 -6.04 1.50
CA GLY A 52 -6.39 -5.41 1.11
C GLY A 52 -7.60 -6.27 1.44
N ALA A 53 -8.79 -5.73 1.18
CA ALA A 53 -10.05 -6.42 1.42
C ALA A 53 -11.07 -6.11 0.32
N ASN A 54 -11.96 -7.04 0.08
CA ASN A 54 -13.05 -6.86 -0.88
C ASN A 54 -14.23 -7.80 -0.56
N PHE A 55 -15.18 -7.88 -1.49
CA PHE A 55 -16.31 -8.79 -1.47
C PHE A 55 -16.21 -9.67 -2.72
N PRO A 56 -15.52 -10.83 -2.67
CA PRO A 56 -15.19 -11.60 -3.84
C PRO A 56 -16.40 -12.30 -4.48
N ASP A 57 -17.44 -12.65 -3.71
CA ASP A 57 -18.57 -13.44 -4.19
C ASP A 57 -19.77 -12.60 -4.61
N LYS A 58 -20.17 -11.63 -3.73
CA LYS A 58 -21.37 -10.80 -3.89
C LYS A 58 -21.15 -9.43 -3.29
N TYR A 59 -21.86 -8.44 -3.77
CA TYR A 59 -21.82 -7.11 -3.17
C TYR A 59 -22.39 -7.09 -1.74
N PRO A 60 -21.99 -6.14 -0.87
CA PRO A 60 -22.48 -6.06 0.50
C PRO A 60 -24.00 -6.03 0.64
N TRP A 61 -24.68 -5.30 -0.26
CA TRP A 61 -26.13 -5.17 -0.27
C TRP A 61 -26.86 -6.45 -0.78
N GLU A 62 -26.13 -7.39 -1.34
CA GLU A 62 -26.61 -8.72 -1.75
C GLU A 62 -26.30 -9.79 -0.71
N GLY A 63 -25.78 -9.40 0.47
CA GLY A 63 -25.38 -10.31 1.54
C GLY A 63 -23.97 -10.89 1.37
N GLY A 64 -23.10 -10.25 0.56
CA GLY A 64 -21.71 -10.65 0.39
C GLY A 64 -20.90 -10.53 1.67
N THR A 65 -19.92 -11.43 1.82
CA THR A 65 -19.01 -11.44 2.96
C THR A 65 -17.70 -10.76 2.60
N LYS A 66 -17.29 -9.77 3.42
CA LYS A 66 -16.01 -9.11 3.27
C LYS A 66 -14.87 -10.05 3.62
N THR A 67 -13.90 -10.14 2.73
CA THR A 67 -12.71 -10.98 2.84
C THR A 67 -11.46 -10.10 2.86
N TRP A 68 -10.52 -10.41 3.75
CA TRP A 68 -9.20 -9.81 3.84
C TRP A 68 -8.17 -10.78 3.23
N TRP A 69 -7.15 -10.23 2.61
CA TRP A 69 -6.17 -11.00 1.84
C TRP A 69 -4.77 -10.88 2.45
N SER A 70 -3.97 -11.93 2.27
CA SER A 70 -2.55 -11.99 2.64
C SER A 70 -1.62 -11.97 1.43
N THR A 71 -2.18 -11.92 0.22
CA THR A 71 -1.48 -12.03 -1.06
C THR A 71 -0.65 -10.79 -1.36
N LEU A 72 0.57 -10.99 -1.86
CA LEU A 72 1.41 -9.96 -2.47
C LEU A 72 1.36 -10.12 -3.99
N TYR A 73 1.04 -9.04 -4.67
CA TYR A 73 1.16 -8.89 -6.12
C TYR A 73 2.37 -8.02 -6.42
N SER A 74 3.23 -8.48 -7.32
CA SER A 74 4.38 -7.73 -7.80
C SER A 74 4.29 -7.55 -9.31
N TYR A 75 4.22 -6.32 -9.77
CA TYR A 75 4.26 -5.97 -11.19
C TYR A 75 5.61 -5.40 -11.57
N ASP A 76 6.26 -6.05 -12.49
CA ASP A 76 7.54 -5.60 -13.03
C ASP A 76 7.30 -4.48 -14.05
N LEU A 77 7.72 -3.26 -13.71
CA LEU A 77 7.52 -2.07 -14.55
C LEU A 77 8.32 -2.12 -15.86
N GLN A 78 9.36 -2.95 -15.96
CA GLN A 78 10.17 -3.09 -17.15
C GLN A 78 9.60 -4.13 -18.11
N THR A 79 9.16 -5.28 -17.58
CA THR A 79 8.69 -6.41 -18.40
C THR A 79 7.19 -6.46 -18.59
N GLY A 80 6.44 -5.69 -17.79
CA GLY A 80 4.98 -5.68 -17.82
C GLY A 80 4.33 -6.97 -17.29
N LYS A 81 5.01 -7.70 -16.40
CA LYS A 81 4.53 -9.00 -15.89
C LYS A 81 4.19 -8.95 -14.42
N TRP A 82 3.10 -9.63 -14.07
CA TRP A 82 2.71 -9.89 -12.70
C TRP A 82 3.34 -11.18 -12.16
N THR A 83 3.71 -11.15 -10.90
CA THR A 83 4.00 -12.32 -10.06
C THR A 83 3.09 -12.25 -8.83
N VAL A 84 2.49 -13.36 -8.46
CA VAL A 84 1.57 -13.48 -7.32
C VAL A 84 2.21 -14.39 -6.27
N TYR A 85 2.23 -13.91 -5.04
CA TYR A 85 2.69 -14.65 -3.87
C TYR A 85 1.47 -14.82 -2.94
N ASP A 86 0.84 -15.98 -3.00
CA ASP A 86 -0.26 -16.31 -2.11
C ASP A 86 0.27 -16.50 -0.68
N ASP A 87 -0.56 -16.19 0.31
CA ASP A 87 -0.22 -16.34 1.73
C ASP A 87 1.10 -15.67 2.14
N PHE A 88 1.41 -14.52 1.54
CA PHE A 88 2.66 -13.79 1.79
C PHE A 88 2.71 -13.20 3.21
N LEU A 89 1.57 -12.71 3.73
CA LEU A 89 1.45 -12.32 5.14
C LEU A 89 0.97 -13.50 5.97
N ASP A 90 1.51 -13.68 7.16
CA ASP A 90 1.03 -14.67 8.13
C ASP A 90 -0.43 -14.43 8.54
N ARG A 91 -0.89 -13.18 8.44
CA ARG A 91 -2.24 -12.73 8.75
C ARG A 91 -2.73 -11.74 7.69
N PRO A 92 -3.94 -11.91 7.12
CA PRO A 92 -4.51 -10.95 6.19
C PRO A 92 -4.62 -9.56 6.82
N LEU A 93 -4.22 -8.52 6.08
CA LEU A 93 -4.25 -7.13 6.55
C LEU A 93 -4.75 -6.19 5.44
N ALA A 94 -5.47 -5.14 5.87
CA ALA A 94 -5.90 -4.04 5.02
C ALA A 94 -5.96 -2.72 5.81
N TYR A 95 -6.07 -1.60 5.10
CA TYR A 95 -6.30 -0.27 5.67
C TYR A 95 -5.17 0.28 6.54
N GLY A 96 -3.95 -0.24 6.38
CA GLY A 96 -2.75 0.35 6.94
C GLY A 96 -2.18 1.47 6.05
N VAL A 97 -1.08 2.03 6.50
CA VAL A 97 -0.29 3.01 5.73
C VAL A 97 0.87 2.30 5.04
N SER A 98 1.20 2.72 3.83
CA SER A 98 2.39 2.26 3.12
C SER A 98 3.21 3.44 2.60
N ILE A 99 4.54 3.33 2.72
CA ILE A 99 5.49 4.35 2.28
C ILE A 99 6.65 3.65 1.57
N SER A 100 6.92 4.03 0.32
CA SER A 100 8.12 3.56 -0.39
C SER A 100 9.36 4.25 0.17
N LEU A 101 10.30 3.45 0.65
CA LEU A 101 11.61 3.86 1.12
C LEU A 101 12.69 3.33 0.16
N PRO A 102 13.92 3.86 0.20
CA PRO A 102 15.02 3.31 -0.60
C PRO A 102 15.27 1.82 -0.35
N GLU A 103 15.10 1.36 0.88
CA GLU A 103 15.30 -0.02 1.32
C GLU A 103 14.10 -0.94 1.12
N GLY A 104 12.92 -0.42 0.80
CA GLY A 104 11.72 -1.24 0.59
C GLY A 104 10.39 -0.51 0.76
N LEU A 105 9.32 -1.28 0.91
CA LEU A 105 7.98 -0.77 1.20
C LEU A 105 7.69 -0.90 2.69
N LEU A 106 7.66 0.20 3.41
CA LEU A 106 7.27 0.24 4.80
C LEU A 106 5.75 0.17 4.92
N CYS A 107 5.27 -0.79 5.71
CA CYS A 107 3.86 -1.03 6.00
C CYS A 107 3.61 -0.80 7.48
N ILE A 108 2.59 -0.01 7.82
CA ILE A 108 2.33 0.46 9.17
C ILE A 108 0.88 0.19 9.55
N GLY A 109 0.66 -0.55 10.63
CA GLY A 109 -0.67 -0.86 11.15
C GLY A 109 -1.49 -1.73 10.21
N GLY A 110 -2.75 -1.38 10.02
CA GLY A 110 -3.77 -2.12 9.28
C GLY A 110 -4.71 -2.89 10.19
N CYS A 111 -5.71 -3.52 9.63
CA CYS A 111 -6.62 -4.40 10.36
C CYS A 111 -6.97 -5.64 9.58
N ASP A 112 -7.32 -6.69 10.29
CA ASP A 112 -8.01 -7.86 9.76
C ASP A 112 -9.51 -7.78 10.07
N ARG A 113 -10.19 -8.92 10.00
CA ARG A 113 -11.63 -9.02 10.31
C ARG A 113 -11.95 -8.72 11.78
N THR A 114 -11.01 -8.92 12.69
CA THR A 114 -11.24 -8.98 14.12
C THR A 114 -10.55 -7.86 14.90
N GLN A 115 -9.40 -7.39 14.44
CA GLN A 115 -8.57 -6.45 15.17
C GLN A 115 -7.69 -5.59 14.28
N CYS A 116 -7.28 -4.44 14.81
CA CYS A 116 -6.23 -3.62 14.21
C CYS A 116 -4.85 -4.07 14.69
N SER A 117 -3.82 -3.74 13.92
CA SER A 117 -2.42 -4.07 14.17
C SER A 117 -1.64 -2.83 14.59
N ASP A 118 -0.69 -3.00 15.47
CA ASP A 118 0.35 -2.05 15.82
C ASP A 118 1.69 -2.36 15.13
N ASN A 119 1.73 -3.41 14.31
CA ASN A 119 2.96 -3.82 13.62
C ASN A 119 3.43 -2.76 12.62
N VAL A 120 4.75 -2.59 12.55
CA VAL A 120 5.46 -1.88 11.50
C VAL A 120 6.45 -2.85 10.89
N PHE A 121 6.38 -3.05 9.59
CA PHE A 121 7.23 -3.98 8.89
C PHE A 121 7.64 -3.47 7.51
N LEU A 122 8.81 -3.89 7.05
CA LEU A 122 9.35 -3.52 5.75
C LEU A 122 9.31 -4.71 4.80
N ILE A 123 8.80 -4.51 3.59
CA ILE A 123 8.93 -5.47 2.51
C ILE A 123 10.17 -5.12 1.72
N LYS A 124 11.16 -5.99 1.74
CA LYS A 124 12.42 -5.86 1.01
C LYS A 124 12.48 -6.86 -0.14
N LYS A 125 13.16 -6.48 -1.21
CA LYS A 125 13.53 -7.44 -2.23
C LYS A 125 14.82 -8.16 -1.83
N GLU A 126 14.80 -9.48 -1.88
CA GLU A 126 15.98 -10.32 -1.73
C GLU A 126 16.09 -11.26 -2.94
N GLU A 127 17.17 -11.13 -3.69
CA GLU A 127 17.37 -11.88 -4.95
C GLU A 127 16.18 -11.72 -5.90
N ASP A 128 15.45 -12.81 -6.17
CA ASP A 128 14.27 -12.83 -7.05
C ASP A 128 12.93 -12.86 -6.31
N SER A 129 12.95 -12.67 -4.97
CA SER A 129 11.75 -12.73 -4.13
C SER A 129 11.62 -11.49 -3.24
N PHE A 130 10.57 -11.48 -2.41
CA PHE A 130 10.34 -10.47 -1.38
C PHE A 130 10.32 -11.14 -0.02
N VAL A 131 10.80 -10.41 0.99
CA VAL A 131 10.81 -10.84 2.39
C VAL A 131 10.22 -9.76 3.28
N ILE A 132 9.72 -10.17 4.44
CA ILE A 132 9.20 -9.28 5.47
C ILE A 132 10.25 -9.13 6.57
N ASP A 133 10.67 -7.89 6.82
CA ASP A 133 11.47 -7.51 7.98
C ASP A 133 10.54 -6.85 9.01
N SER A 134 10.21 -7.57 10.06
CA SER A 134 9.37 -7.12 11.18
C SER A 134 10.16 -6.71 12.42
N VAL A 135 11.49 -6.71 12.34
CA VAL A 135 12.38 -6.49 13.49
C VAL A 135 13.02 -5.10 13.47
N SER A 136 13.30 -4.57 12.28
CA SER A 136 14.04 -3.31 12.12
C SER A 136 13.26 -2.07 12.57
N TYR A 137 11.95 -2.15 12.70
CA TYR A 137 11.10 -1.04 13.10
C TYR A 137 10.33 -1.36 14.39
N PRO A 138 10.22 -0.41 15.34
CA PRO A 138 9.40 -0.61 16.53
C PRO A 138 7.92 -0.64 16.19
N SER A 139 7.14 -1.39 16.96
CA SER A 139 5.67 -1.35 16.87
C SER A 139 5.13 0.02 17.23
N LEU A 140 3.96 0.33 16.71
CA LEU A 140 3.20 1.52 17.11
C LEU A 140 2.79 1.44 18.59
N PRO A 141 2.68 2.58 19.28
CA PRO A 141 2.20 2.59 20.66
C PRO A 141 0.74 2.14 20.82
N VAL A 142 -0.03 2.20 19.73
CA VAL A 142 -1.43 1.74 19.62
C VAL A 142 -1.71 1.20 18.23
N PRO A 143 -2.62 0.22 18.09
CA PRO A 143 -3.05 -0.26 16.79
C PRO A 143 -3.64 0.83 15.90
N LEU A 144 -3.32 0.80 14.61
CA LEU A 144 -3.66 1.83 13.64
C LEU A 144 -4.31 1.22 12.39
N ALA A 145 -5.46 1.74 11.97
CA ALA A 145 -6.06 1.46 10.67
C ALA A 145 -6.84 2.67 10.14
N ASN A 146 -7.16 2.67 8.83
CA ASN A 146 -7.84 3.78 8.16
C ASN A 146 -7.14 5.13 8.34
N ALA A 147 -5.82 5.10 8.29
CA ALA A 147 -4.95 6.25 8.45
C ALA A 147 -4.29 6.64 7.12
N THR A 148 -3.71 7.81 7.10
CA THR A 148 -2.79 8.24 6.06
C THR A 148 -1.41 8.50 6.66
N GLY A 149 -0.37 8.46 5.83
CA GLY A 149 0.98 8.75 6.26
C GLY A 149 1.82 9.36 5.17
N ALA A 150 2.84 10.07 5.59
CA ALA A 150 3.84 10.66 4.71
C ALA A 150 5.20 10.68 5.39
N MET A 151 6.26 10.69 4.58
CA MET A 151 7.62 10.88 5.03
C MET A 151 8.06 12.34 4.79
N GLY A 152 8.69 12.95 5.78
CA GLY A 152 9.31 14.25 5.68
C GLY A 152 10.43 14.40 6.72
N ASP A 153 11.56 15.00 6.33
CA ASP A 153 12.68 15.32 7.22
C ASP A 153 13.16 14.15 8.11
N ASN A 154 13.33 12.96 7.55
CA ASN A 154 13.67 11.72 8.26
C ASN A 154 12.64 11.26 9.31
N CYS A 155 11.41 11.76 9.23
CA CYS A 155 10.32 11.34 10.09
C CYS A 155 9.17 10.76 9.26
N ILE A 156 8.49 9.78 9.82
CA ILE A 156 7.23 9.28 9.27
C ILE A 156 6.10 9.80 10.13
N TYR A 157 5.17 10.48 9.48
CA TYR A 157 3.97 11.03 10.09
C TYR A 157 2.79 10.17 9.72
N THR A 158 2.02 9.71 10.69
CA THR A 158 0.75 9.02 10.48
C THR A 158 -0.38 9.80 11.14
N VAL A 159 -1.51 9.94 10.44
CA VAL A 159 -2.67 10.68 10.91
C VAL A 159 -3.91 9.82 10.82
N MET A 160 -4.67 9.75 11.91
CA MET A 160 -5.96 9.07 12.03
C MET A 160 -7.11 10.06 12.20
N GLN A 161 -8.34 9.63 11.94
CA GLN A 161 -9.51 10.42 12.27
C GLN A 161 -9.68 10.61 13.80
N PRO A 162 -10.19 11.76 14.27
CA PRO A 162 -10.49 11.99 15.68
C PRO A 162 -11.53 10.99 16.19
N GLY A 163 -11.22 10.32 17.29
CA GLY A 163 -12.07 9.29 17.91
C GLY A 163 -11.32 7.99 18.22
N SER A 164 -10.21 7.74 17.56
CA SER A 164 -9.22 6.74 17.93
C SER A 164 -7.95 7.50 18.33
N ALA A 165 -7.58 7.42 19.60
CA ALA A 165 -6.52 8.22 20.18
C ALA A 165 -5.14 7.71 19.75
N ALA A 166 -4.60 8.16 18.62
CA ALA A 166 -3.16 8.20 18.46
C ALA A 166 -2.72 8.98 17.21
N GLN A 167 -1.96 10.02 17.42
CA GLN A 167 -0.98 10.50 16.46
C GLN A 167 0.30 9.73 16.75
N ALA A 168 0.81 8.98 15.79
CA ALA A 168 2.11 8.34 15.93
C ALA A 168 3.08 9.02 14.94
N ALA A 169 4.19 9.49 15.45
CA ALA A 169 5.35 9.85 14.66
C ALA A 169 6.43 8.79 14.88
N LEU A 170 6.91 8.18 13.81
CA LEU A 170 8.08 7.30 13.83
C LEU A 170 9.28 8.09 13.32
N PHE A 171 10.34 8.13 14.11
CA PHE A 171 11.62 8.71 13.70
C PHE A 171 12.48 7.60 13.09
N LEU A 172 13.06 7.88 11.91
CA LEU A 172 14.03 7.01 11.23
C LEU A 172 15.45 7.41 11.59
#